data_8adb839d3d92369be351aa5bac82d3ae
#
_entry.id   8adb839d3d92369be351aa5bac82d3ae
#
_cell.length_a   1.000
_cell.length_b   1.000
_cell.length_c   1.000
_cell.angle_alpha   90.00
_cell.angle_beta   90.00
_cell.angle_gamma   90.00
#
_symmetry.space_group_name_H-M   'P 1'
#
loop_
_entity.id
_entity.type
_entity.pdbx_description
1 polymer ?
#
loop_
_entity_poly.entity_id
_entity_poly.type
_entity_poly.pdbx_seq_one_letter_code
_entity_poly.pdbx_strand_id
1 'polypeptide(L)'
;MGQIKVLINSLSLLINRLTQGVTTFVLTAAIARNLGAYALGQYLLAISYYYIFVNLASQGLKTLFTRELSRSPEDTPVYLVSGTLLQLILSFIGYLGLVIWVFLLPYSPDTSVVCYVMGLSILPFALSNITEAIFQAQEKMHLITISTVPIYIIRLLVMLWAMQMRYGVVYIAGILVISESLITVIQWILLTRMIQPQWQIKRDFIVNTLKAARTFFALEGVGIIAGKLDVLILSLLGNEFFIGLYGAVTQLMQPYYIVANSANMAAFPRMSKAVYLGKEKQRESTENIIELLLCMGLPFSVGMLFFGKELLLFVYKDQSFLQADIILYLISFTIITATFCKALSYLLIANGLEKFNLIEVAITSALGGLSGVIFISQYKLLGAALMGLVMSLFSFSLYMYVTYSRLFPLRLWNVIRRPLLITLLMLMVFVLLQKLNLDFLVILISSICVYGLIMGSMTIHQLGGINKIKQVILKRAN
;
A
#
# COMPACT_ATOMS: atom_id res chain seq x y z
N MET A 1 30.59 8.15 8.48
CA MET A 1 30.12 8.09 7.07
C MET A 1 28.92 7.14 6.87
N GLY A 2 28.88 5.93 7.46
CA GLY A 2 27.80 4.96 7.25
C GLY A 2 26.39 5.43 7.66
N GLN A 3 26.24 6.10 8.81
CA GLN A 3 24.93 6.54 9.30
C GLN A 3 24.26 7.63 8.42
N ILE A 4 25.06 8.55 7.88
CA ILE A 4 24.56 9.60 6.96
C ILE A 4 24.07 8.95 5.65
N LYS A 5 24.80 7.98 5.12
CA LYS A 5 24.41 7.26 3.89
C LYS A 5 23.12 6.47 4.07
N VAL A 6 22.96 5.79 5.21
CA VAL A 6 21.72 5.09 5.57
C VAL A 6 20.54 6.08 5.67
N LEU A 7 20.75 7.25 6.29
CA LEU A 7 19.74 8.28 6.41
C LEU A 7 19.30 8.81 5.03
N ILE A 8 20.25 9.14 4.15
CA ILE A 8 19.98 9.62 2.79
C ILE A 8 19.18 8.57 2.00
N ASN A 9 19.59 7.32 2.04
CA ASN A 9 18.92 6.23 1.36
C ASN A 9 17.49 6.02 1.88
N SER A 10 17.30 6.05 3.21
CA SER A 10 15.97 5.91 3.82
C SER A 10 15.05 7.08 3.47
N LEU A 11 15.56 8.32 3.51
CA LEU A 11 14.80 9.52 3.10
C LEU A 11 14.44 9.47 1.61
N SER A 12 15.36 9.05 0.76
CA SER A 12 15.11 8.90 -0.68
C SER A 12 13.95 7.95 -0.96
N LEU A 13 13.95 6.76 -0.35
CA LEU A 13 12.85 5.81 -0.50
C LEU A 13 11.53 6.32 0.09
N LEU A 14 11.59 7.06 1.19
CA LEU A 14 10.40 7.67 1.80
C LEU A 14 9.79 8.71 0.86
N ILE A 15 10.60 9.63 0.32
CA ILE A 15 10.17 10.64 -0.66
C ILE A 15 9.53 9.96 -1.88
N ASN A 16 10.17 8.91 -2.41
CA ASN A 16 9.63 8.17 -3.55
C ASN A 16 8.23 7.59 -3.23
N ARG A 17 8.08 6.89 -2.11
CA ARG A 17 6.80 6.30 -1.70
C ARG A 17 5.71 7.34 -1.43
N LEU A 18 6.06 8.45 -0.77
CA LEU A 18 5.12 9.54 -0.52
C LEU A 18 4.66 10.19 -1.83
N THR A 19 5.59 10.47 -2.75
CA THR A 19 5.26 11.04 -4.04
C THR A 19 4.35 10.11 -4.83
N GLN A 20 4.67 8.81 -4.88
CA GLN A 20 3.82 7.81 -5.53
C GLN A 20 2.42 7.74 -4.89
N GLY A 21 2.32 7.73 -3.56
CA GLY A 21 1.03 7.70 -2.85
C GLY A 21 0.19 8.93 -3.13
N VAL A 22 0.78 10.12 -3.05
CA VAL A 22 0.09 11.40 -3.30
C VAL A 22 -0.35 11.51 -4.77
N THR A 23 0.54 11.21 -5.72
CA THR A 23 0.20 11.27 -7.15
C THR A 23 -0.88 10.27 -7.53
N THR A 24 -0.88 9.06 -6.94
CA THR A 24 -1.94 8.07 -7.15
C THR A 24 -3.28 8.54 -6.57
N PHE A 25 -3.28 9.11 -5.36
CA PHE A 25 -4.50 9.65 -4.75
C PHE A 25 -5.10 10.78 -5.60
N VAL A 26 -4.28 11.76 -6.00
CA VAL A 26 -4.73 12.87 -6.83
C VAL A 26 -5.25 12.38 -8.19
N LEU A 27 -4.56 11.41 -8.80
CA LEU A 27 -4.96 10.84 -10.08
C LEU A 27 -6.31 10.13 -9.99
N THR A 28 -6.52 9.28 -8.99
CA THR A 28 -7.80 8.56 -8.81
C THR A 28 -8.96 9.52 -8.55
N ALA A 29 -8.73 10.55 -7.73
CA ALA A 29 -9.70 11.62 -7.52
C ALA A 29 -10.00 12.39 -8.81
N ALA A 30 -9.00 12.68 -9.63
CA ALA A 30 -9.17 13.36 -10.90
C ALA A 30 -9.92 12.51 -11.94
N ILE A 31 -9.61 11.20 -12.04
CA ILE A 31 -10.37 10.28 -12.92
C ILE A 31 -11.83 10.25 -12.50
N ALA A 32 -12.10 10.09 -11.20
CA ALA A 32 -13.47 10.08 -10.67
C ALA A 32 -14.24 11.37 -11.01
N ARG A 33 -13.59 12.54 -10.82
CA ARG A 33 -14.21 13.86 -11.08
C ARG A 33 -14.49 14.15 -12.55
N ASN A 34 -13.55 13.77 -13.43
CA ASN A 34 -13.60 14.18 -14.84
C ASN A 34 -14.22 13.12 -15.74
N LEU A 35 -14.09 11.84 -15.37
CA LEU A 35 -14.51 10.70 -16.21
C LEU A 35 -15.60 9.84 -15.54
N GLY A 36 -15.89 10.05 -14.25
CA GLY A 36 -16.95 9.36 -13.51
C GLY A 36 -16.53 8.00 -12.93
N ALA A 37 -17.50 7.37 -12.22
CA ALA A 37 -17.26 6.12 -11.48
C ALA A 37 -16.95 4.92 -12.39
N TYR A 38 -17.57 4.82 -13.57
CA TYR A 38 -17.31 3.74 -14.52
C TYR A 38 -15.86 3.75 -15.01
N ALA A 39 -15.37 4.90 -15.44
CA ALA A 39 -14.01 5.10 -15.90
C ALA A 39 -12.99 4.87 -14.77
N LEU A 40 -13.30 5.28 -13.55
CA LEU A 40 -12.49 4.96 -12.37
C LEU A 40 -12.43 3.44 -12.15
N GLY A 41 -13.55 2.74 -12.32
CA GLY A 41 -13.60 1.27 -12.22
C GLY A 41 -12.74 0.57 -13.26
N GLN A 42 -12.80 1.00 -14.52
CA GLN A 42 -11.91 0.50 -15.58
C GLN A 42 -10.44 0.68 -15.23
N TYR A 43 -10.06 1.89 -14.76
CA TYR A 43 -8.69 2.18 -14.33
C TYR A 43 -8.24 1.29 -13.16
N LEU A 44 -9.09 1.15 -12.12
CA LEU A 44 -8.75 0.37 -10.92
C LEU A 44 -8.70 -1.13 -11.21
N LEU A 45 -9.53 -1.64 -12.10
CA LEU A 45 -9.46 -3.01 -12.58
C LEU A 45 -8.16 -3.26 -13.35
N ALA A 46 -7.89 -2.42 -14.33
CA ALA A 46 -6.69 -2.54 -15.17
C ALA A 46 -5.39 -2.44 -14.35
N ILE A 47 -5.31 -1.50 -13.40
CA ILE A 47 -4.14 -1.36 -12.51
C ILE A 47 -4.01 -2.57 -11.56
N SER A 48 -5.12 -3.19 -11.16
CA SER A 48 -5.10 -4.40 -10.32
C SER A 48 -4.53 -5.59 -11.09
N TYR A 49 -4.98 -5.81 -12.33
CA TYR A 49 -4.39 -6.82 -13.21
C TYR A 49 -2.92 -6.53 -13.52
N TYR A 50 -2.59 -5.28 -13.84
CA TYR A 50 -1.19 -4.87 -14.02
C TYR A 50 -0.32 -5.28 -12.83
N TYR A 51 -0.71 -4.97 -11.58
CA TYR A 51 0.06 -5.35 -10.40
C TYR A 51 0.14 -6.85 -10.19
N ILE A 52 -0.92 -7.60 -10.43
CA ILE A 52 -0.92 -9.06 -10.33
C ILE A 52 0.08 -9.65 -11.32
N PHE A 53 -0.04 -9.30 -12.60
CA PHE A 53 0.78 -9.90 -13.64
C PHE A 53 2.24 -9.41 -13.63
N VAL A 54 2.50 -8.17 -13.21
CA VAL A 54 3.88 -7.69 -13.01
C VAL A 54 4.58 -8.45 -11.89
N ASN A 55 3.88 -8.77 -10.81
CA ASN A 55 4.47 -9.54 -9.72
C ASN A 55 4.65 -11.02 -10.10
N LEU A 56 3.71 -11.59 -10.84
CA LEU A 56 3.88 -12.92 -11.41
C LEU A 56 5.10 -12.97 -12.36
N ALA A 57 5.29 -11.95 -13.18
CA ALA A 57 6.44 -11.82 -14.07
C ALA A 57 7.77 -11.57 -13.33
N SER A 58 7.73 -10.77 -12.26
CA SER A 58 8.93 -10.44 -11.49
C SER A 58 9.42 -11.58 -10.58
N GLN A 59 8.54 -12.48 -10.17
CA GLN A 59 8.85 -13.68 -9.36
C GLN A 59 9.76 -13.43 -8.15
N GLY A 60 9.68 -12.25 -7.52
CA GLY A 60 10.56 -11.87 -6.41
C GLY A 60 12.04 -11.64 -6.83
N LEU A 61 12.33 -11.52 -8.12
CA LEU A 61 13.70 -11.32 -8.62
C LEU A 61 14.36 -10.08 -8.05
N LYS A 62 13.60 -9.00 -7.83
CA LYS A 62 14.14 -7.78 -7.22
C LYS A 62 14.76 -8.05 -5.85
N THR A 63 14.05 -8.75 -4.98
CA THR A 63 14.51 -9.10 -3.62
C THR A 63 15.70 -10.06 -3.68
N LEU A 64 15.63 -11.08 -4.56
CA LEU A 64 16.72 -12.02 -4.78
C LEU A 64 17.98 -11.31 -5.26
N PHE A 65 17.89 -10.47 -6.29
CA PHE A 65 19.04 -9.77 -6.87
C PHE A 65 19.64 -8.76 -5.89
N THR A 66 18.82 -8.02 -5.16
CA THR A 66 19.30 -7.13 -4.11
C THR A 66 20.14 -7.90 -3.08
N ARG A 67 19.67 -9.08 -2.65
CA ARG A 67 20.39 -9.93 -1.69
C ARG A 67 21.71 -10.44 -2.24
N GLU A 68 21.69 -11.06 -3.42
CA GLU A 68 22.90 -11.67 -4.01
C GLU A 68 23.96 -10.62 -4.34
N LEU A 69 23.55 -9.53 -4.99
CA LEU A 69 24.47 -8.45 -5.37
C LEU A 69 25.01 -7.65 -4.19
N SER A 70 24.32 -7.66 -3.04
CA SER A 70 24.88 -7.11 -1.80
C SER A 70 26.00 -7.97 -1.23
N ARG A 71 26.05 -9.27 -1.57
CA ARG A 71 27.08 -10.22 -1.15
C ARG A 71 28.24 -10.30 -2.14
N SER A 72 27.93 -10.26 -3.44
CA SER A 72 28.87 -10.38 -4.56
C SER A 72 28.69 -9.24 -5.55
N PRO A 73 29.17 -8.00 -5.23
CA PRO A 73 29.01 -6.84 -6.10
C PRO A 73 29.70 -6.99 -7.47
N GLU A 74 30.73 -7.85 -7.57
CA GLU A 74 31.47 -8.17 -8.79
C GLU A 74 30.61 -8.84 -9.87
N ASP A 75 29.55 -9.51 -9.48
CA ASP A 75 28.63 -10.18 -10.41
C ASP A 75 27.64 -9.21 -11.10
N THR A 76 27.62 -7.93 -10.69
CA THR A 76 26.67 -6.92 -11.20
C THR A 76 26.58 -6.85 -12.72
N PRO A 77 27.70 -6.93 -13.51
CA PRO A 77 27.62 -6.88 -14.98
C PRO A 77 26.83 -8.05 -15.58
N VAL A 78 26.93 -9.24 -14.97
CA VAL A 78 26.20 -10.44 -15.41
C VAL A 78 24.72 -10.33 -15.06
N TYR A 79 24.39 -9.86 -13.86
CA TYR A 79 23.02 -9.64 -13.42
C TYR A 79 22.33 -8.56 -14.27
N LEU A 80 23.08 -7.51 -14.66
CA LEU A 80 22.56 -6.46 -15.51
C LEU A 80 22.11 -6.99 -16.87
N VAL A 81 22.88 -7.85 -17.54
CA VAL A 81 22.55 -8.36 -18.89
C VAL A 81 21.67 -9.61 -18.82
N SER A 82 22.16 -10.67 -18.17
CA SER A 82 21.42 -11.95 -18.11
C SER A 82 20.15 -11.83 -17.27
N GLY A 83 20.16 -11.03 -16.19
CA GLY A 83 18.99 -10.75 -15.37
C GLY A 83 17.93 -9.95 -16.11
N THR A 84 18.35 -8.93 -16.88
CA THR A 84 17.43 -8.13 -17.71
C THR A 84 16.80 -8.97 -18.81
N LEU A 85 17.57 -9.83 -19.49
CA LEU A 85 17.03 -10.75 -20.49
C LEU A 85 16.01 -11.72 -19.88
N LEU A 86 16.34 -12.32 -18.72
CA LEU A 86 15.41 -13.17 -17.99
C LEU A 86 14.12 -12.42 -17.66
N GLN A 87 14.24 -11.20 -17.10
CA GLN A 87 13.08 -10.39 -16.73
C GLN A 87 12.25 -9.99 -17.95
N LEU A 88 12.89 -9.69 -19.10
CA LEU A 88 12.20 -9.38 -20.35
C LEU A 88 11.33 -10.57 -20.82
N ILE A 89 11.90 -11.78 -20.79
CA ILE A 89 11.16 -13.00 -21.17
C ILE A 89 9.98 -13.23 -20.22
N LEU A 90 10.20 -13.14 -18.90
CA LEU A 90 9.15 -13.34 -17.91
C LEU A 90 8.06 -12.28 -18.00
N SER A 91 8.42 -11.02 -18.24
CA SER A 91 7.45 -9.93 -18.40
C SER A 91 6.64 -10.06 -19.69
N PHE A 92 7.24 -10.54 -20.77
CA PHE A 92 6.52 -10.84 -21.98
C PHE A 92 5.51 -11.99 -21.78
N ILE A 93 5.92 -13.06 -21.09
CA ILE A 93 5.01 -14.16 -20.70
C ILE A 93 3.90 -13.64 -19.79
N GLY A 94 4.25 -12.78 -18.81
CA GLY A 94 3.27 -12.14 -17.92
C GLY A 94 2.25 -11.28 -18.67
N TYR A 95 2.71 -10.49 -19.65
CA TYR A 95 1.82 -9.70 -20.50
C TYR A 95 0.90 -10.58 -21.36
N LEU A 96 1.42 -11.61 -22.00
CA LEU A 96 0.60 -12.57 -22.75
C LEU A 96 -0.42 -13.26 -21.83
N GLY A 97 -0.01 -13.63 -20.63
CA GLY A 97 -0.91 -14.18 -19.62
C GLY A 97 -2.05 -13.22 -19.27
N LEU A 98 -1.75 -11.92 -19.10
CA LEU A 98 -2.76 -10.88 -18.87
C LEU A 98 -3.73 -10.79 -20.07
N VAL A 99 -3.20 -10.76 -21.30
CA VAL A 99 -4.03 -10.65 -22.52
C VAL A 99 -4.97 -11.85 -22.62
N ILE A 100 -4.47 -13.07 -22.45
CA ILE A 100 -5.28 -14.29 -22.48
C ILE A 100 -6.33 -14.26 -21.35
N TRP A 101 -5.92 -13.88 -20.14
CA TRP A 101 -6.82 -13.80 -18.99
C TRP A 101 -7.98 -12.84 -19.23
N VAL A 102 -7.69 -11.61 -19.65
CA VAL A 102 -8.71 -10.59 -19.93
C VAL A 102 -9.60 -11.00 -21.11
N PHE A 103 -9.04 -11.65 -22.15
CA PHE A 103 -9.79 -12.15 -23.31
C PHE A 103 -10.82 -13.22 -22.93
N LEU A 104 -10.50 -14.09 -21.96
CA LEU A 104 -11.39 -15.15 -21.51
C LEU A 104 -12.52 -14.65 -20.58
N LEU A 105 -12.42 -13.43 -20.08
CA LEU A 105 -13.39 -12.87 -19.15
C LEU A 105 -14.45 -12.01 -19.86
N PRO A 106 -15.66 -11.94 -19.34
CA PRO A 106 -16.80 -11.28 -19.99
C PRO A 106 -16.76 -9.75 -19.79
N TYR A 107 -15.62 -9.10 -20.05
CA TYR A 107 -15.50 -7.66 -19.98
C TYR A 107 -15.99 -6.96 -21.23
N SER A 108 -16.42 -5.70 -21.09
CA SER A 108 -16.72 -4.85 -22.23
C SER A 108 -15.46 -4.61 -23.09
N PRO A 109 -15.60 -4.41 -24.41
CA PRO A 109 -14.45 -4.19 -25.29
C PRO A 109 -13.59 -2.99 -24.88
N ASP A 110 -14.19 -1.90 -24.40
CA ASP A 110 -13.54 -0.71 -23.92
C ASP A 110 -12.72 -0.98 -22.64
N THR A 111 -13.26 -1.74 -21.68
CA THR A 111 -12.54 -2.17 -20.49
C THR A 111 -11.36 -3.10 -20.84
N SER A 112 -11.57 -4.04 -21.77
CA SER A 112 -10.51 -4.93 -22.21
C SER A 112 -9.36 -4.17 -22.85
N VAL A 113 -9.63 -3.17 -23.68
CA VAL A 113 -8.61 -2.30 -24.29
C VAL A 113 -7.81 -1.55 -23.22
N VAL A 114 -8.46 -1.00 -22.19
CA VAL A 114 -7.76 -0.34 -21.05
C VAL A 114 -6.81 -1.34 -20.37
N CYS A 115 -7.26 -2.57 -20.11
CA CYS A 115 -6.44 -3.62 -19.51
C CYS A 115 -5.24 -3.99 -20.40
N TYR A 116 -5.44 -4.14 -21.71
CA TYR A 116 -4.36 -4.48 -22.65
C TYR A 116 -3.32 -3.37 -22.74
N VAL A 117 -3.77 -2.11 -22.89
CA VAL A 117 -2.86 -0.97 -22.97
C VAL A 117 -2.09 -0.81 -21.65
N MET A 118 -2.78 -0.84 -20.51
CA MET A 118 -2.11 -0.73 -19.20
C MET A 118 -1.16 -1.91 -18.94
N GLY A 119 -1.52 -3.11 -19.39
CA GLY A 119 -0.70 -4.31 -19.28
C GLY A 119 0.66 -4.18 -19.98
N LEU A 120 0.78 -3.39 -21.06
CA LEU A 120 2.07 -3.10 -21.71
C LEU A 120 3.10 -2.52 -20.74
N SER A 121 2.65 -1.84 -19.67
CA SER A 121 3.54 -1.31 -18.62
C SER A 121 4.26 -2.42 -17.83
N ILE A 122 3.82 -3.69 -17.92
CA ILE A 122 4.49 -4.83 -17.26
C ILE A 122 5.95 -4.93 -17.73
N LEU A 123 6.21 -4.72 -19.05
CA LEU A 123 7.55 -4.86 -19.61
C LEU A 123 8.52 -3.81 -19.02
N PRO A 124 8.30 -2.50 -19.18
CA PRO A 124 9.24 -1.51 -18.67
C PRO A 124 9.34 -1.53 -17.14
N PHE A 125 8.23 -1.70 -16.40
CA PHE A 125 8.27 -1.73 -14.95
C PHE A 125 9.05 -2.94 -14.42
N ALA A 126 8.88 -4.11 -15.02
CA ALA A 126 9.62 -5.30 -14.61
C ALA A 126 11.12 -5.16 -14.90
N LEU A 127 11.51 -4.48 -15.98
CA LEU A 127 12.90 -4.17 -16.28
C LEU A 127 13.47 -3.15 -15.28
N SER A 128 12.70 -2.14 -14.90
CA SER A 128 13.15 -1.17 -13.88
C SER A 128 13.37 -1.80 -12.51
N ASN A 129 12.66 -2.90 -12.16
CA ASN A 129 12.91 -3.64 -10.93
C ASN A 129 14.34 -4.20 -10.84
N ILE A 130 14.95 -4.59 -11.96
CA ILE A 130 16.35 -5.08 -12.00
C ILE A 130 17.32 -3.93 -11.72
N THR A 131 17.13 -2.80 -12.39
CA THR A 131 17.97 -1.62 -12.18
C THR A 131 17.87 -1.11 -10.73
N GLU A 132 16.65 -1.08 -10.18
CA GLU A 132 16.42 -0.71 -8.78
C GLU A 132 17.07 -1.70 -7.80
N ALA A 133 17.04 -3.02 -8.07
CA ALA A 133 17.71 -4.02 -7.26
C ALA A 133 19.24 -3.76 -7.19
N ILE A 134 19.84 -3.39 -8.33
CA ILE A 134 21.25 -3.04 -8.40
C ILE A 134 21.55 -1.75 -7.62
N PHE A 135 20.72 -0.70 -7.78
CA PHE A 135 20.88 0.54 -7.00
C PHE A 135 20.74 0.29 -5.49
N GLN A 136 19.80 -0.58 -5.07
CA GLN A 136 19.62 -0.95 -3.67
C GLN A 136 20.82 -1.73 -3.15
N ALA A 137 21.32 -2.72 -3.89
CA ALA A 137 22.50 -3.50 -3.51
C ALA A 137 23.77 -2.64 -3.36
N GLN A 138 23.91 -1.60 -4.18
CA GLN A 138 25.03 -0.64 -4.11
C GLN A 138 24.78 0.52 -3.12
N GLU A 139 23.68 0.50 -2.37
CA GLU A 139 23.27 1.58 -1.45
C GLU A 139 23.18 2.96 -2.11
N LYS A 140 22.71 3.01 -3.38
CA LYS A 140 22.51 4.22 -4.19
C LYS A 140 21.02 4.51 -4.44
N MET A 141 20.21 4.41 -3.40
CA MET A 141 18.74 4.53 -3.50
C MET A 141 18.28 5.94 -3.92
N HIS A 142 19.13 6.96 -3.76
CA HIS A 142 18.87 8.31 -4.29
C HIS A 142 18.70 8.33 -5.81
N LEU A 143 19.37 7.41 -6.55
CA LEU A 143 19.22 7.32 -8.01
C LEU A 143 17.83 6.82 -8.41
N ILE A 144 17.21 5.95 -7.60
CA ILE A 144 15.81 5.55 -7.79
C ILE A 144 14.92 6.78 -7.69
N THR A 145 15.09 7.57 -6.64
CA THR A 145 14.29 8.78 -6.39
C THR A 145 14.44 9.83 -7.49
N ILE A 146 15.67 10.09 -7.92
CA ILE A 146 15.96 11.04 -9.00
C ILE A 146 15.35 10.60 -10.34
N SER A 147 15.33 9.31 -10.63
CA SER A 147 14.77 8.78 -11.87
C SER A 147 13.24 8.68 -11.86
N THR A 148 12.61 8.47 -10.70
CA THR A 148 11.17 8.18 -10.62
C THR A 148 10.33 9.39 -10.22
N VAL A 149 10.76 10.17 -9.21
CA VAL A 149 9.93 11.25 -8.65
C VAL A 149 9.58 12.34 -9.68
N PRO A 150 10.52 12.86 -10.49
CA PRO A 150 10.17 13.83 -11.53
C PRO A 150 9.17 13.27 -12.54
N ILE A 151 9.35 12.00 -12.93
CA ILE A 151 8.45 11.34 -13.90
C ILE A 151 7.06 11.14 -13.29
N TYR A 152 6.93 10.79 -12.02
CA TYR A 152 5.62 10.67 -11.37
C TYR A 152 4.85 12.00 -11.35
N ILE A 153 5.56 13.11 -11.11
CA ILE A 153 4.96 14.44 -11.13
C ILE A 153 4.54 14.82 -12.56
N ILE A 154 5.44 14.67 -13.54
CA ILE A 154 5.16 14.98 -14.94
C ILE A 154 4.02 14.10 -15.45
N ARG A 155 4.04 12.79 -15.16
CA ARG A 155 2.97 11.87 -15.49
C ARG A 155 1.61 12.36 -14.98
N LEU A 156 1.55 12.74 -13.71
CA LEU A 156 0.31 13.28 -13.13
C LEU A 156 -0.17 14.50 -13.88
N LEU A 157 0.72 15.48 -14.13
CA LEU A 157 0.36 16.71 -14.85
C LEU A 157 -0.14 16.44 -16.28
N VAL A 158 0.53 15.54 -17.01
CA VAL A 158 0.13 15.14 -18.37
C VAL A 158 -1.21 14.41 -18.37
N MET A 159 -1.46 13.52 -17.38
CA MET A 159 -2.75 12.85 -17.24
C MET A 159 -3.88 13.82 -16.88
N LEU A 160 -3.63 14.79 -15.99
CA LEU A 160 -4.60 15.85 -15.69
C LEU A 160 -4.91 16.72 -16.91
N TRP A 161 -3.91 17.08 -17.68
CA TRP A 161 -4.08 17.81 -18.94
C TRP A 161 -4.89 16.99 -19.97
N ALA A 162 -4.57 15.71 -20.14
CA ALA A 162 -5.31 14.80 -21.04
C ALA A 162 -6.80 14.73 -20.66
N MET A 163 -7.12 14.64 -19.37
CA MET A 163 -8.52 14.63 -18.90
C MET A 163 -9.23 15.97 -19.17
N GLN A 164 -8.57 17.11 -19.06
CA GLN A 164 -9.13 18.42 -19.46
C GLN A 164 -9.45 18.48 -20.95
N MET A 165 -8.66 17.82 -21.78
CA MET A 165 -8.90 17.66 -23.22
C MET A 165 -9.95 16.58 -23.56
N ARG A 166 -10.64 16.03 -22.53
CA ARG A 166 -11.65 14.98 -22.65
C ARG A 166 -11.15 13.63 -23.21
N TYR A 167 -9.86 13.34 -23.06
CA TYR A 167 -9.33 12.02 -23.38
C TYR A 167 -9.77 10.98 -22.31
N GLY A 168 -10.18 9.80 -22.77
CA GLY A 168 -10.66 8.71 -21.90
C GLY A 168 -9.53 7.94 -21.21
N VAL A 169 -9.93 6.92 -20.43
CA VAL A 169 -9.01 6.10 -19.59
C VAL A 169 -7.93 5.38 -20.41
N VAL A 170 -8.20 5.01 -21.67
CA VAL A 170 -7.22 4.38 -22.56
C VAL A 170 -5.98 5.25 -22.75
N TYR A 171 -6.15 6.57 -22.91
CA TYR A 171 -5.03 7.51 -23.03
C TYR A 171 -4.25 7.63 -21.72
N ILE A 172 -4.95 7.59 -20.57
CA ILE A 172 -4.32 7.58 -19.24
C ILE A 172 -3.46 6.31 -19.08
N ALA A 173 -3.97 5.17 -19.52
CA ALA A 173 -3.21 3.92 -19.56
C ALA A 173 -1.97 4.03 -20.46
N GLY A 174 -2.11 4.64 -21.64
CA GLY A 174 -0.98 4.88 -22.55
C GLY A 174 0.10 5.80 -21.95
N ILE A 175 -0.30 6.87 -21.25
CA ILE A 175 0.63 7.76 -20.54
C ILE A 175 1.40 7.00 -19.44
N LEU A 176 0.75 6.05 -18.75
CA LEU A 176 1.41 5.17 -17.79
C LEU A 176 2.52 4.34 -18.48
N VAL A 177 2.23 3.70 -19.62
CA VAL A 177 3.22 2.92 -20.39
C VAL A 177 4.43 3.76 -20.75
N ILE A 178 4.19 4.96 -21.31
CA ILE A 178 5.26 5.88 -21.71
C ILE A 178 6.10 6.28 -20.49
N SER A 179 5.46 6.62 -19.38
CA SER A 179 6.17 7.05 -18.17
C SER A 179 7.01 5.94 -17.54
N GLU A 180 6.51 4.71 -17.49
CA GLU A 180 7.29 3.56 -16.99
C GLU A 180 8.46 3.23 -17.94
N SER A 181 8.26 3.37 -19.25
CA SER A 181 9.33 3.22 -20.24
C SER A 181 10.41 4.27 -20.08
N LEU A 182 10.04 5.53 -19.83
CA LEU A 182 11.01 6.61 -19.56
C LEU A 182 11.81 6.36 -18.28
N ILE A 183 11.16 5.91 -17.20
CA ILE A 183 11.85 5.53 -15.96
C ILE A 183 12.90 4.46 -16.24
N THR A 184 12.50 3.40 -16.95
CA THR A 184 13.40 2.29 -17.29
C THR A 184 14.61 2.77 -18.10
N VAL A 185 14.39 3.59 -19.13
CA VAL A 185 15.46 4.14 -19.98
C VAL A 185 16.42 5.01 -19.16
N ILE A 186 15.89 5.90 -18.32
CA ILE A 186 16.72 6.77 -17.46
C ILE A 186 17.55 5.92 -16.50
N GLN A 187 16.94 4.95 -15.82
CA GLN A 187 17.63 4.06 -14.90
C GLN A 187 18.70 3.24 -15.59
N TRP A 188 18.42 2.72 -16.79
CA TRP A 188 19.39 1.99 -17.61
C TRP A 188 20.58 2.87 -18.01
N ILE A 189 20.34 4.10 -18.47
CA ILE A 189 21.40 5.05 -18.82
C ILE A 189 22.25 5.39 -17.58
N LEU A 190 21.65 5.62 -16.43
CA LEU A 190 22.39 5.89 -15.20
C LEU A 190 23.26 4.71 -14.80
N LEU A 191 22.77 3.49 -14.98
CA LEU A 191 23.46 2.26 -14.59
C LEU A 191 24.64 1.96 -15.52
N THR A 192 24.45 2.09 -16.83
CA THR A 192 25.50 1.83 -17.84
C THR A 192 26.65 2.85 -17.79
N ARG A 193 26.39 4.06 -17.26
CA ARG A 193 27.47 5.02 -16.96
C ARG A 193 28.34 4.62 -15.78
N MET A 194 27.84 3.73 -14.92
CA MET A 194 28.54 3.31 -13.69
C MET A 194 29.13 1.92 -13.79
N ILE A 195 28.53 1.07 -14.60
CA ILE A 195 28.87 -0.35 -14.72
C ILE A 195 28.89 -0.68 -16.20
N GLN A 196 30.02 -1.24 -16.66
CA GLN A 196 30.11 -1.73 -18.03
C GLN A 196 29.34 -3.05 -18.18
N PRO A 197 28.31 -3.13 -19.04
CA PRO A 197 27.56 -4.36 -19.24
C PRO A 197 28.45 -5.43 -19.88
N GLN A 198 28.39 -6.64 -19.35
CA GLN A 198 28.99 -7.81 -19.99
C GLN A 198 27.93 -8.50 -20.86
N TRP A 199 27.99 -8.32 -22.18
CA TRP A 199 27.04 -8.86 -23.15
C TRP A 199 27.15 -10.38 -23.36
N GLN A 200 27.41 -11.11 -22.27
CA GLN A 200 27.45 -12.58 -22.25
C GLN A 200 26.23 -13.12 -21.50
N ILE A 201 25.43 -13.92 -22.19
CA ILE A 201 24.29 -14.60 -21.60
C ILE A 201 24.77 -15.88 -20.95
N LYS A 202 24.68 -15.95 -19.60
CA LYS A 202 25.04 -17.14 -18.82
C LYS A 202 23.78 -18.00 -18.58
N ARG A 203 23.62 -19.10 -19.33
CA ARG A 203 22.48 -20.02 -19.20
C ARG A 203 22.33 -20.58 -17.79
N ASP A 204 23.44 -20.99 -17.18
CA ASP A 204 23.45 -21.55 -15.81
C ASP A 204 22.95 -20.53 -14.79
N PHE A 205 23.31 -19.25 -14.97
CA PHE A 205 22.78 -18.15 -14.15
C PHE A 205 21.24 -18.09 -14.23
N ILE A 206 20.67 -18.12 -15.43
CA ILE A 206 19.21 -18.04 -15.64
C ILE A 206 18.49 -19.21 -14.93
N VAL A 207 18.98 -20.44 -15.13
CA VAL A 207 18.37 -21.64 -14.54
C VAL A 207 18.46 -21.63 -13.01
N ASN A 208 19.60 -21.26 -12.46
CA ASN A 208 19.80 -21.19 -11.02
C ASN A 208 18.96 -20.08 -10.38
N THR A 209 18.87 -18.93 -11.03
CA THR A 209 18.02 -17.81 -10.62
C THR A 209 16.55 -18.20 -10.57
N LEU A 210 16.03 -18.88 -11.59
CA LEU A 210 14.64 -19.35 -11.60
C LEU A 210 14.36 -20.36 -10.48
N LYS A 211 15.30 -21.26 -10.19
CA LYS A 211 15.15 -22.19 -9.06
C LYS A 211 15.12 -21.44 -7.71
N ALA A 212 16.00 -20.48 -7.53
CA ALA A 212 16.07 -19.69 -6.30
C ALA A 212 14.85 -18.76 -6.12
N ALA A 213 14.30 -18.24 -7.22
CA ALA A 213 13.15 -17.34 -7.21
C ALA A 213 11.83 -18.00 -6.78
N ARG A 214 11.67 -19.32 -6.89
CA ARG A 214 10.42 -20.04 -6.58
C ARG A 214 9.85 -19.73 -5.20
N THR A 215 10.70 -19.67 -4.19
CA THR A 215 10.26 -19.36 -2.81
C THR A 215 9.76 -17.93 -2.69
N PHE A 216 10.46 -16.97 -3.29
CA PHE A 216 10.05 -15.56 -3.29
C PHE A 216 8.76 -15.35 -4.09
N PHE A 217 8.62 -16.04 -5.22
CA PHE A 217 7.41 -16.03 -6.03
C PHE A 217 6.18 -16.51 -5.25
N ALA A 218 6.29 -17.64 -4.53
CA ALA A 218 5.18 -18.16 -3.74
C ALA A 218 4.76 -17.20 -2.62
N LEU A 219 5.73 -16.59 -1.94
CA LEU A 219 5.48 -15.66 -0.85
C LEU A 219 4.84 -14.35 -1.31
N GLU A 220 5.40 -13.72 -2.35
CA GLU A 220 4.92 -12.43 -2.85
C GLU A 220 3.62 -12.59 -3.66
N GLY A 221 3.52 -13.63 -4.50
CA GLY A 221 2.38 -13.86 -5.38
C GLY A 221 1.06 -14.09 -4.64
N VAL A 222 1.09 -14.91 -3.59
CA VAL A 222 -0.11 -15.16 -2.76
C VAL A 222 -0.61 -13.86 -2.11
N GLY A 223 0.31 -13.07 -1.53
CA GLY A 223 -0.04 -11.82 -0.87
C GLY A 223 -0.67 -10.78 -1.79
N ILE A 224 -0.24 -10.73 -3.06
CA ILE A 224 -0.74 -9.76 -4.04
C ILE A 224 -2.11 -10.14 -4.56
N ILE A 225 -2.32 -11.43 -4.90
CA ILE A 225 -3.63 -11.92 -5.31
C ILE A 225 -4.62 -11.73 -4.15
N ALA A 226 -4.22 -12.09 -2.92
CA ALA A 226 -5.01 -11.90 -1.72
C ALA A 226 -5.44 -10.43 -1.52
N GLY A 227 -4.52 -9.49 -1.75
CA GLY A 227 -4.76 -8.05 -1.63
C GLY A 227 -5.60 -7.42 -2.75
N LYS A 228 -6.06 -8.22 -3.74
CA LYS A 228 -6.89 -7.76 -4.85
C LYS A 228 -8.14 -8.61 -5.07
N LEU A 229 -8.41 -9.56 -4.18
CA LEU A 229 -9.55 -10.47 -4.28
C LEU A 229 -10.89 -9.73 -4.37
N ASP A 230 -11.04 -8.64 -3.63
CA ASP A 230 -12.23 -7.79 -3.63
C ASP A 230 -12.52 -7.22 -5.02
N VAL A 231 -11.53 -6.62 -5.66
CA VAL A 231 -11.65 -6.07 -7.02
C VAL A 231 -11.88 -7.19 -8.04
N LEU A 232 -11.15 -8.31 -7.92
CA LEU A 232 -11.27 -9.44 -8.84
C LEU A 232 -12.66 -10.06 -8.80
N ILE A 233 -13.19 -10.37 -7.61
CA ILE A 233 -14.51 -10.98 -7.48
C ILE A 233 -15.60 -9.97 -7.89
N LEU A 234 -15.44 -8.69 -7.51
CA LEU A 234 -16.38 -7.64 -7.90
C LEU A 234 -16.37 -7.41 -9.42
N SER A 235 -15.25 -7.61 -10.10
CA SER A 235 -15.18 -7.50 -11.57
C SER A 235 -15.89 -8.62 -12.30
N LEU A 236 -15.93 -9.83 -11.71
CA LEU A 236 -16.58 -11.00 -12.29
C LEU A 236 -18.09 -11.05 -12.02
N LEU A 237 -18.51 -10.61 -10.84
CA LEU A 237 -19.90 -10.73 -10.37
C LEU A 237 -20.66 -9.39 -10.34
N GLY A 238 -19.95 -8.29 -10.50
CA GLY A 238 -20.48 -6.92 -10.55
C GLY A 238 -20.28 -6.27 -11.91
N ASN A 239 -19.82 -5.03 -11.89
CA ASN A 239 -19.42 -4.26 -13.07
C ASN A 239 -18.39 -3.19 -12.69
N GLU A 240 -17.84 -2.50 -13.69
CA GLU A 240 -16.83 -1.46 -13.52
C GLU A 240 -17.31 -0.29 -12.67
N PHE A 241 -18.59 0.06 -12.76
CA PHE A 241 -19.17 1.13 -11.93
C PHE A 241 -19.07 0.81 -10.44
N PHE A 242 -19.38 -0.42 -10.03
CA PHE A 242 -19.23 -0.85 -8.64
C PHE A 242 -17.77 -0.91 -8.19
N ILE A 243 -16.85 -1.30 -9.08
CA ILE A 243 -15.42 -1.26 -8.81
C ILE A 243 -14.96 0.18 -8.57
N GLY A 244 -15.45 1.13 -9.36
CA GLY A 244 -15.18 2.55 -9.20
C GLY A 244 -15.65 3.10 -7.86
N LEU A 245 -16.88 2.79 -7.46
CA LEU A 245 -17.44 3.19 -6.17
C LEU A 245 -16.68 2.58 -4.99
N TYR A 246 -16.41 1.28 -5.04
CA TYR A 246 -15.64 0.56 -4.01
C TYR A 246 -14.22 1.12 -3.89
N GLY A 247 -13.57 1.31 -5.03
CA GLY A 247 -12.23 1.87 -5.10
C GLY A 247 -12.15 3.31 -4.60
N ALA A 248 -13.17 4.13 -4.86
CA ALA A 248 -13.25 5.49 -4.31
C ALA A 248 -13.24 5.48 -2.78
N VAL A 249 -14.04 4.61 -2.16
CA VAL A 249 -14.06 4.47 -0.69
C VAL A 249 -12.73 3.96 -0.16
N THR A 250 -12.17 2.89 -0.75
CA THR A 250 -10.90 2.32 -0.30
C THR A 250 -9.75 3.31 -0.46
N GLN A 251 -9.80 4.18 -1.48
CA GLN A 251 -8.82 5.23 -1.69
C GLN A 251 -8.85 6.29 -0.59
N LEU A 252 -10.01 6.62 -0.04
CA LEU A 252 -10.13 7.54 1.10
C LEU A 252 -9.48 6.99 2.37
N MET A 253 -9.32 5.66 2.48
CA MET A 253 -8.64 5.00 3.62
C MET A 253 -7.11 4.99 3.49
N GLN A 254 -6.55 5.23 2.29
CA GLN A 254 -5.10 5.15 2.04
C GLN A 254 -4.25 6.04 2.94
N PRO A 255 -4.61 7.30 3.24
CA PRO A 255 -3.81 8.14 4.13
C PRO A 255 -3.57 7.49 5.50
N TYR A 256 -4.60 6.86 6.07
CA TYR A 256 -4.46 6.11 7.31
C TYR A 256 -3.47 4.94 7.18
N TYR A 257 -3.63 4.12 6.13
CA TYR A 257 -2.75 2.95 5.93
C TYR A 257 -1.28 3.33 5.72
N ILE A 258 -1.01 4.43 5.01
CA ILE A 258 0.35 4.95 4.82
C ILE A 258 0.98 5.31 6.17
N VAL A 259 0.26 6.06 7.00
CA VAL A 259 0.74 6.48 8.32
C VAL A 259 0.90 5.28 9.26
N ALA A 260 -0.09 4.38 9.32
CA ALA A 260 -0.05 3.19 10.15
C ALA A 260 1.12 2.25 9.78
N ASN A 261 1.36 2.03 8.47
CA ASN A 261 2.51 1.25 8.01
C ASN A 261 3.84 1.90 8.41
N SER A 262 3.97 3.21 8.25
CA SER A 262 5.18 3.95 8.61
C SER A 262 5.45 3.87 10.11
N ALA A 263 4.42 4.01 10.94
CA ALA A 263 4.53 3.89 12.40
C ALA A 263 4.97 2.48 12.84
N ASN A 264 4.37 1.43 12.24
CA ASN A 264 4.77 0.04 12.53
C ASN A 264 6.22 -0.24 12.12
N MET A 265 6.65 0.21 10.93
CA MET A 265 8.05 0.05 10.48
C MET A 265 9.03 0.76 11.41
N ALA A 266 8.70 1.97 11.88
CA ALA A 266 9.53 2.72 12.81
C ALA A 266 9.59 2.05 14.21
N ALA A 267 8.52 1.39 14.63
CA ALA A 267 8.42 0.72 15.92
C ALA A 267 9.05 -0.69 15.92
N PHE A 268 9.19 -1.33 14.77
CA PHE A 268 9.64 -2.71 14.65
C PHE A 268 11.00 -3.01 15.31
N PRO A 269 12.06 -2.17 15.17
CA PRO A 269 13.32 -2.41 15.86
C PRO A 269 13.18 -2.43 17.39
N ARG A 270 12.28 -1.58 17.93
CA ARG A 270 11.98 -1.54 19.38
C ARG A 270 11.24 -2.80 19.82
N MET A 271 10.28 -3.26 19.02
CA MET A 271 9.57 -4.52 19.27
C MET A 271 10.54 -5.71 19.26
N SER A 272 11.43 -5.79 18.28
CA SER A 272 12.42 -6.86 18.17
C SER A 272 13.39 -6.88 19.36
N LYS A 273 13.85 -5.71 19.83
CA LYS A 273 14.67 -5.62 21.04
C LYS A 273 13.90 -6.05 22.29
N ALA A 274 12.62 -5.75 22.38
CA ALA A 274 11.80 -6.09 23.54
C ALA A 274 11.63 -7.62 23.74
N VAL A 275 11.80 -8.43 22.68
CA VAL A 275 11.79 -9.91 22.77
C VAL A 275 12.85 -10.41 23.77
N TYR A 276 14.04 -9.81 23.75
CA TYR A 276 15.17 -10.18 24.63
C TYR A 276 15.03 -9.64 26.06
N LEU A 277 14.10 -8.69 26.30
CA LEU A 277 13.87 -8.07 27.60
C LEU A 277 12.76 -8.75 28.42
N GLY A 278 12.21 -9.86 27.89
CA GLY A 278 11.18 -10.66 28.53
C GLY A 278 9.75 -10.31 28.13
N LYS A 279 8.82 -11.25 28.40
CA LYS A 279 7.42 -11.19 27.95
C LYS A 279 6.67 -9.92 28.37
N GLU A 280 6.91 -9.41 29.59
CA GLU A 280 6.23 -8.21 30.07
C GLU A 280 6.64 -6.95 29.29
N LYS A 281 7.94 -6.77 29.04
CA LYS A 281 8.45 -5.63 28.26
C LYS A 281 8.02 -5.72 26.78
N GLN A 282 7.96 -6.93 26.26
CA GLN A 282 7.47 -7.17 24.91
C GLN A 282 5.97 -6.84 24.81
N ARG A 283 5.15 -7.26 25.80
CA ARG A 283 3.73 -6.91 25.88
C ARG A 283 3.55 -5.40 25.94
N GLU A 284 4.22 -4.73 26.87
CA GLU A 284 4.17 -3.26 27.03
C GLU A 284 4.53 -2.54 25.72
N SER A 285 5.59 -2.97 25.04
CA SER A 285 5.98 -2.40 23.75
C SER A 285 4.91 -2.58 22.68
N THR A 286 4.28 -3.75 22.61
CA THR A 286 3.22 -4.06 21.64
C THR A 286 1.95 -3.26 21.95
N GLU A 287 1.53 -3.22 23.22
CA GLU A 287 0.37 -2.45 23.68
C GLU A 287 0.52 -0.97 23.37
N ASN A 288 1.71 -0.39 23.60
CA ASN A 288 2.00 1.02 23.29
C ASN A 288 1.89 1.34 21.78
N ILE A 289 2.28 0.41 20.91
CA ILE A 289 2.16 0.58 19.46
C ILE A 289 0.70 0.50 19.03
N ILE A 290 -0.05 -0.48 19.53
CA ILE A 290 -1.48 -0.61 19.24
C ILE A 290 -2.22 0.63 19.76
N GLU A 291 -1.92 1.11 20.97
CA GLU A 291 -2.50 2.34 21.53
C GLU A 291 -2.24 3.54 20.62
N LEU A 292 -0.98 3.74 20.18
CA LEU A 292 -0.61 4.82 19.25
C LEU A 292 -1.40 4.75 17.93
N LEU A 293 -1.49 3.57 17.35
CA LEU A 293 -2.21 3.36 16.09
C LEU A 293 -3.72 3.53 16.25
N LEU A 294 -4.29 3.10 17.39
CA LEU A 294 -5.70 3.34 17.71
C LEU A 294 -6.00 4.82 17.95
N CYS A 295 -5.08 5.55 18.58
CA CYS A 295 -5.20 7.00 18.70
C CYS A 295 -5.32 7.69 17.33
N MET A 296 -4.80 7.11 16.26
CA MET A 296 -4.95 7.62 14.89
C MET A 296 -6.15 6.98 14.17
N GLY A 297 -6.35 5.68 14.32
CA GLY A 297 -7.35 4.89 13.60
C GLY A 297 -8.78 5.15 14.07
N LEU A 298 -9.02 5.25 15.38
CA LEU A 298 -10.37 5.50 15.90
C LEU A 298 -10.93 6.87 15.50
N PRO A 299 -10.20 8.00 15.69
CA PRO A 299 -10.70 9.30 15.24
C PRO A 299 -10.87 9.37 13.73
N PHE A 300 -9.97 8.72 12.95
CA PHE A 300 -10.11 8.66 11.50
C PHE A 300 -11.38 7.87 11.09
N SER A 301 -11.61 6.70 11.69
CA SER A 301 -12.81 5.89 11.46
C SER A 301 -14.09 6.67 11.81
N VAL A 302 -14.12 7.32 12.96
CA VAL A 302 -15.24 8.15 13.40
C VAL A 302 -15.43 9.36 12.47
N GLY A 303 -14.35 10.02 12.06
CA GLY A 303 -14.41 11.10 11.06
C GLY A 303 -15.04 10.65 9.75
N MET A 304 -14.72 9.44 9.27
CA MET A 304 -15.35 8.85 8.08
C MET A 304 -16.84 8.56 8.29
N LEU A 305 -17.26 8.15 9.49
CA LEU A 305 -18.68 7.94 9.81
C LEU A 305 -19.48 9.24 9.79
N PHE A 306 -18.90 10.34 10.27
CA PHE A 306 -19.60 11.62 10.36
C PHE A 306 -19.52 12.45 9.09
N PHE A 307 -18.38 12.45 8.41
CA PHE A 307 -18.11 13.32 7.25
C PHE A 307 -17.94 12.54 5.95
N GLY A 308 -18.21 11.24 5.96
CA GLY A 308 -17.93 10.41 4.79
C GLY A 308 -18.69 10.83 3.54
N LYS A 309 -19.96 11.23 3.67
CA LYS A 309 -20.79 11.71 2.55
C LYS A 309 -20.25 13.02 1.98
N GLU A 310 -19.99 13.98 2.85
CA GLU A 310 -19.43 15.27 2.49
C GLU A 310 -18.02 15.11 1.88
N LEU A 311 -17.23 14.19 2.41
CA LEU A 311 -15.91 13.90 1.90
C LEU A 311 -15.95 13.25 0.52
N LEU A 312 -16.86 12.30 0.28
CA LEU A 312 -17.10 11.72 -1.05
C LEU A 312 -17.47 12.80 -2.06
N LEU A 313 -18.43 13.68 -1.73
CA LEU A 313 -18.82 14.78 -2.60
C LEU A 313 -17.71 15.80 -2.80
N PHE A 314 -16.96 16.12 -1.75
CA PHE A 314 -15.84 17.07 -1.83
C PHE A 314 -14.71 16.53 -2.72
N VAL A 315 -14.34 15.27 -2.52
CA VAL A 315 -13.22 14.65 -3.26
C VAL A 315 -13.62 14.33 -4.69
N TYR A 316 -14.79 13.75 -4.92
CA TYR A 316 -15.18 13.24 -6.25
C TYR A 316 -16.11 14.16 -7.04
N LYS A 317 -16.81 15.09 -6.39
CA LYS A 317 -17.73 16.07 -7.00
C LYS A 317 -18.84 15.48 -7.88
N ASP A 318 -19.17 14.21 -7.68
CA ASP A 318 -20.21 13.49 -8.41
C ASP A 318 -21.12 12.76 -7.42
N GLN A 319 -22.43 13.01 -7.55
CA GLN A 319 -23.46 12.44 -6.68
C GLN A 319 -23.56 10.92 -6.76
N SER A 320 -23.12 10.31 -7.86
CA SER A 320 -23.11 8.86 -8.02
C SER A 320 -22.31 8.16 -6.93
N PHE A 321 -21.25 8.80 -6.39
CA PHE A 321 -20.43 8.26 -5.30
C PHE A 321 -21.15 8.19 -3.95
N LEU A 322 -22.29 8.89 -3.78
CA LEU A 322 -23.12 8.76 -2.57
C LEU A 322 -23.74 7.36 -2.42
N GLN A 323 -23.85 6.59 -3.52
CA GLN A 323 -24.27 5.18 -3.44
C GLN A 323 -23.28 4.31 -2.65
N ALA A 324 -22.08 4.82 -2.40
CA ALA A 324 -21.04 4.15 -1.65
C ALA A 324 -21.03 4.50 -0.15
N ASP A 325 -21.98 5.27 0.37
CA ASP A 325 -21.99 5.71 1.77
C ASP A 325 -22.06 4.55 2.77
N ILE A 326 -22.91 3.56 2.53
CA ILE A 326 -23.06 2.37 3.39
C ILE A 326 -21.75 1.58 3.45
N ILE A 327 -21.08 1.38 2.31
CA ILE A 327 -19.82 0.66 2.29
C ILE A 327 -18.68 1.45 2.95
N LEU A 328 -18.73 2.76 2.89
CA LEU A 328 -17.78 3.62 3.59
C LEU A 328 -17.87 3.39 5.11
N TYR A 329 -19.06 3.26 5.68
CA TYR A 329 -19.24 2.95 7.09
C TYR A 329 -18.67 1.58 7.47
N LEU A 330 -18.95 0.54 6.67
CA LEU A 330 -18.42 -0.81 6.91
C LEU A 330 -16.90 -0.86 6.80
N ILE A 331 -16.31 -0.25 5.76
CA ILE A 331 -14.86 -0.22 5.57
C ILE A 331 -14.17 0.61 6.67
N SER A 332 -14.78 1.71 7.13
CA SER A 332 -14.24 2.50 8.24
C SER A 332 -14.09 1.68 9.53
N PHE A 333 -15.02 0.76 9.78
CA PHE A 333 -14.92 -0.15 10.91
C PHE A 333 -13.72 -1.11 10.80
N THR A 334 -13.35 -1.53 9.59
CA THR A 334 -12.19 -2.43 9.37
C THR A 334 -10.86 -1.79 9.74
N ILE A 335 -10.77 -0.47 9.84
CA ILE A 335 -9.57 0.26 10.29
C ILE A 335 -9.18 -0.15 11.71
N ILE A 336 -10.16 -0.35 12.58
CA ILE A 336 -9.93 -0.71 13.98
C ILE A 336 -9.26 -2.08 14.06
N THR A 337 -9.82 -3.07 13.37
CA THR A 337 -9.25 -4.42 13.32
C THR A 337 -7.90 -4.46 12.60
N ALA A 338 -7.76 -3.72 11.50
CA ALA A 338 -6.50 -3.60 10.76
C ALA A 338 -5.35 -3.04 11.62
N THR A 339 -5.68 -2.12 12.56
CA THR A 339 -4.71 -1.58 13.53
C THR A 339 -4.07 -2.70 14.36
N PHE A 340 -4.89 -3.57 14.93
CA PHE A 340 -4.40 -4.73 15.70
C PHE A 340 -3.64 -5.71 14.81
N CYS A 341 -4.23 -6.13 13.69
CA CYS A 341 -3.63 -7.10 12.77
C CYS A 341 -2.23 -6.68 12.36
N LYS A 342 -2.05 -5.41 12.02
CA LYS A 342 -0.76 -4.87 11.58
C LYS A 342 0.30 -4.94 12.68
N ALA A 343 0.00 -4.47 13.88
CA ALA A 343 0.92 -4.50 15.02
C ALA A 343 1.27 -5.94 15.42
N LEU A 344 0.27 -6.83 15.46
CA LEU A 344 0.45 -8.23 15.82
C LEU A 344 1.22 -9.03 14.75
N SER A 345 1.03 -8.72 13.46
CA SER A 345 1.85 -9.28 12.38
C SER A 345 3.34 -8.99 12.60
N TYR A 346 3.70 -7.74 12.90
CA TYR A 346 5.09 -7.37 13.22
C TYR A 346 5.60 -8.01 14.51
N LEU A 347 4.73 -8.19 15.51
CA LEU A 347 5.07 -8.92 16.74
C LEU A 347 5.44 -10.37 16.45
N LEU A 348 4.67 -11.06 15.60
CA LEU A 348 4.95 -12.44 15.21
C LEU A 348 6.28 -12.54 14.44
N ILE A 349 6.55 -11.61 13.52
CA ILE A 349 7.85 -11.54 12.81
C ILE A 349 9.00 -11.36 13.82
N ALA A 350 8.85 -10.46 14.80
CA ALA A 350 9.88 -10.22 15.80
C ALA A 350 10.21 -11.48 16.65
N ASN A 351 9.26 -12.41 16.77
CA ASN A 351 9.43 -13.67 17.52
C ASN A 351 9.81 -14.87 16.62
N GLY A 352 10.07 -14.70 15.33
CA GLY A 352 10.35 -15.80 14.41
C GLY A 352 9.13 -16.69 14.11
N LEU A 353 7.93 -16.11 14.26
CA LEU A 353 6.64 -16.78 14.04
C LEU A 353 5.98 -16.32 12.73
N GLU A 354 6.75 -15.83 11.77
CA GLU A 354 6.26 -15.28 10.48
C GLU A 354 5.45 -16.29 9.66
N LYS A 355 5.62 -17.60 9.88
CA LYS A 355 4.79 -18.62 9.25
C LYS A 355 3.29 -18.44 9.53
N PHE A 356 2.94 -17.90 10.70
CA PHE A 356 1.54 -17.64 11.03
C PHE A 356 0.94 -16.49 10.22
N ASN A 357 1.76 -15.52 9.77
CA ASN A 357 1.31 -14.49 8.84
C ASN A 357 0.95 -15.09 7.47
N LEU A 358 1.72 -16.09 7.00
CA LEU A 358 1.41 -16.79 5.74
C LEU A 358 0.13 -17.64 5.88
N ILE A 359 -0.02 -18.34 6.99
CA ILE A 359 -1.23 -19.13 7.29
C ILE A 359 -2.45 -18.21 7.35
N GLU A 360 -2.32 -17.06 8.02
CA GLU A 360 -3.38 -16.06 8.11
C GLU A 360 -3.80 -15.58 6.72
N VAL A 361 -2.85 -15.13 5.89
CA VAL A 361 -3.14 -14.67 4.53
C VAL A 361 -3.81 -15.77 3.71
N ALA A 362 -3.36 -17.00 3.79
CA ALA A 362 -3.93 -18.12 3.05
C ALA A 362 -5.38 -18.42 3.47
N ILE A 363 -5.64 -18.51 4.78
CA ILE A 363 -6.98 -18.83 5.31
C ILE A 363 -7.94 -17.69 5.07
N THR A 364 -7.54 -16.45 5.36
CA THR A 364 -8.39 -15.26 5.15
C THR A 364 -8.69 -15.03 3.68
N SER A 365 -7.75 -15.33 2.78
CA SER A 365 -8.01 -15.27 1.33
C SER A 365 -8.98 -16.34 0.86
N ALA A 366 -8.87 -17.57 1.37
CA ALA A 366 -9.82 -18.63 1.06
C ALA A 366 -11.24 -18.29 1.56
N LEU A 367 -11.35 -17.81 2.80
CA LEU A 367 -12.63 -17.35 3.37
C LEU A 367 -13.17 -16.12 2.62
N GLY A 368 -12.29 -15.19 2.27
CA GLY A 368 -12.63 -14.02 1.46
C GLY A 368 -13.15 -14.41 0.09
N GLY A 369 -12.49 -15.36 -0.59
CA GLY A 369 -12.97 -15.89 -1.86
C GLY A 369 -14.36 -16.51 -1.77
N LEU A 370 -14.58 -17.38 -0.79
CA LEU A 370 -15.88 -18.03 -0.56
C LEU A 370 -16.98 -17.03 -0.17
N SER A 371 -16.73 -16.19 0.83
CA SER A 371 -17.69 -15.18 1.27
C SER A 371 -17.93 -14.11 0.20
N GLY A 372 -16.88 -13.76 -0.56
CA GLY A 372 -16.96 -12.81 -1.66
C GLY A 372 -17.87 -13.30 -2.78
N VAL A 373 -17.73 -14.55 -3.21
CA VAL A 373 -18.64 -15.12 -4.23
C VAL A 373 -20.08 -15.09 -3.73
N ILE A 374 -20.36 -15.46 -2.48
CA ILE A 374 -21.69 -15.47 -1.91
C ILE A 374 -22.26 -14.04 -1.79
N PHE A 375 -21.53 -13.14 -1.13
CA PHE A 375 -22.06 -11.81 -0.84
C PHE A 375 -22.09 -10.90 -2.07
N ILE A 376 -21.07 -10.94 -2.93
CA ILE A 376 -21.03 -10.08 -4.11
C ILE A 376 -22.06 -10.54 -5.16
N SER A 377 -22.34 -11.84 -5.29
CA SER A 377 -23.40 -12.32 -6.17
C SER A 377 -24.77 -11.77 -5.77
N GLN A 378 -25.06 -11.70 -4.46
CA GLN A 378 -26.35 -11.24 -3.92
C GLN A 378 -26.45 -9.72 -3.75
N TYR A 379 -25.40 -9.10 -3.19
CA TYR A 379 -25.44 -7.71 -2.73
C TYR A 379 -24.49 -6.77 -3.51
N LYS A 380 -23.79 -7.28 -4.56
CA LYS A 380 -22.91 -6.48 -5.42
C LYS A 380 -21.92 -5.65 -4.59
N LEU A 381 -22.02 -4.32 -4.67
CA LEU A 381 -21.14 -3.37 -4.00
C LEU A 381 -21.10 -3.57 -2.47
N LEU A 382 -22.26 -3.74 -1.83
CA LEU A 382 -22.35 -4.02 -0.40
C LEU A 382 -21.69 -5.36 -0.05
N GLY A 383 -21.81 -6.35 -0.94
CA GLY A 383 -21.19 -7.66 -0.80
C GLY A 383 -19.66 -7.60 -0.71
N ALA A 384 -19.02 -6.71 -1.47
CA ALA A 384 -17.58 -6.48 -1.40
C ALA A 384 -17.15 -5.93 -0.03
N ALA A 385 -17.90 -4.99 0.54
CA ALA A 385 -17.63 -4.47 1.87
C ALA A 385 -17.84 -5.52 2.98
N LEU A 386 -18.91 -6.32 2.86
CA LEU A 386 -19.17 -7.44 3.79
C LEU A 386 -18.06 -8.50 3.74
N MET A 387 -17.59 -8.85 2.53
CA MET A 387 -16.43 -9.72 2.35
C MET A 387 -15.20 -9.16 3.10
N GLY A 388 -14.88 -7.88 2.88
CA GLY A 388 -13.77 -7.21 3.55
C GLY A 388 -13.92 -7.20 5.08
N LEU A 389 -15.13 -7.01 5.59
CA LEU A 389 -15.43 -7.05 7.01
C LEU A 389 -15.21 -8.47 7.59
N VAL A 390 -15.70 -9.52 6.92
CA VAL A 390 -15.48 -10.92 7.33
C VAL A 390 -14.00 -11.25 7.36
N MET A 391 -13.26 -10.92 6.30
CA MET A 391 -11.81 -11.11 6.24
C MET A 391 -11.11 -10.41 7.41
N SER A 392 -11.46 -9.15 7.67
CA SER A 392 -10.86 -8.32 8.70
C SER A 392 -11.13 -8.84 10.11
N LEU A 393 -12.36 -9.27 10.40
CA LEU A 393 -12.73 -9.85 11.70
C LEU A 393 -12.04 -11.22 11.93
N PHE A 394 -11.98 -12.03 10.90
CA PHE A 394 -11.32 -13.33 10.98
C PHE A 394 -9.80 -13.18 11.18
N SER A 395 -9.17 -12.29 10.40
CA SER A 395 -7.76 -11.91 10.55
C SER A 395 -7.45 -11.46 11.99
N PHE A 396 -8.26 -10.54 12.51
CA PHE A 396 -8.15 -10.05 13.88
C PHE A 396 -8.25 -11.20 14.90
N SER A 397 -9.26 -12.07 14.76
CA SER A 397 -9.47 -13.20 15.67
C SER A 397 -8.27 -14.17 15.64
N LEU A 398 -7.74 -14.46 14.46
CA LEU A 398 -6.60 -15.36 14.30
C LEU A 398 -5.32 -14.77 14.92
N TYR A 399 -5.01 -13.50 14.65
CA TYR A 399 -3.86 -12.83 15.25
C TYR A 399 -3.96 -12.76 16.78
N MET A 400 -5.14 -12.44 17.31
CA MET A 400 -5.39 -12.45 18.76
C MET A 400 -5.21 -13.83 19.37
N TYR A 401 -5.75 -14.87 18.73
CA TYR A 401 -5.61 -16.26 19.17
C TYR A 401 -4.15 -16.71 19.20
N VAL A 402 -3.40 -16.48 18.12
CA VAL A 402 -1.98 -16.85 18.04
C VAL A 402 -1.15 -16.09 19.08
N THR A 403 -1.39 -14.79 19.25
CA THR A 403 -0.69 -13.98 20.25
C THR A 403 -0.97 -14.48 21.66
N TYR A 404 -2.24 -14.73 21.99
CA TYR A 404 -2.64 -15.26 23.29
C TYR A 404 -2.05 -16.64 23.56
N SER A 405 -2.13 -17.56 22.61
CA SER A 405 -1.72 -18.95 22.80
C SER A 405 -0.19 -19.17 22.79
N ARG A 406 0.56 -18.36 22.03
CA ARG A 406 2.00 -18.54 21.82
C ARG A 406 2.89 -17.56 22.57
N LEU A 407 2.40 -16.35 22.85
CA LEU A 407 3.20 -15.29 23.44
C LEU A 407 2.65 -14.84 24.80
N PHE A 408 1.62 -14.00 24.81
CA PHE A 408 1.01 -13.42 26.01
C PHE A 408 -0.39 -12.86 25.74
N PRO A 409 -1.24 -12.74 26.78
CA PRO A 409 -2.51 -12.05 26.68
C PRO A 409 -2.28 -10.52 26.62
N LEU A 410 -3.03 -9.81 25.78
CA LEU A 410 -3.05 -8.34 25.72
C LEU A 410 -4.03 -7.79 26.75
N ARG A 411 -3.70 -6.66 27.37
CA ARG A 411 -4.55 -5.90 28.27
C ARG A 411 -5.40 -4.90 27.46
N LEU A 412 -6.42 -5.40 26.78
CA LEU A 412 -7.21 -4.63 25.82
C LEU A 412 -7.77 -3.34 26.39
N TRP A 413 -8.24 -3.35 27.64
CA TRP A 413 -8.77 -2.14 28.28
C TRP A 413 -7.72 -1.03 28.40
N ASN A 414 -6.49 -1.38 28.74
CA ASN A 414 -5.41 -0.41 28.86
C ASN A 414 -5.05 0.23 27.53
N VAL A 415 -5.16 -0.54 26.44
CA VAL A 415 -4.86 -0.12 25.07
C VAL A 415 -5.98 0.77 24.50
N ILE A 416 -7.25 0.48 24.82
CA ILE A 416 -8.41 1.11 24.18
C ILE A 416 -8.87 2.37 24.94
N ARG A 417 -8.75 2.43 26.27
CA ARG A 417 -9.32 3.50 27.09
C ARG A 417 -8.90 4.91 26.67
N ARG A 418 -7.61 5.13 26.39
CA ARG A 418 -7.11 6.45 26.00
C ARG A 418 -7.50 6.85 24.59
N PRO A 419 -7.30 5.99 23.54
CA PRO A 419 -7.83 6.27 22.21
C PRO A 419 -9.32 6.57 22.21
N LEU A 420 -10.11 5.84 23.00
CA LEU A 420 -11.54 6.06 23.14
C LEU A 420 -11.85 7.44 23.74
N LEU A 421 -11.18 7.84 24.82
CA LEU A 421 -11.36 9.16 25.43
C LEU A 421 -11.01 10.29 24.46
N ILE A 422 -9.89 10.19 23.74
CA ILE A 422 -9.49 11.18 22.76
C ILE A 422 -10.53 11.29 21.63
N THR A 423 -11.02 10.15 21.17
CA THR A 423 -12.05 10.10 20.12
C THR A 423 -13.36 10.71 20.59
N LEU A 424 -13.78 10.46 21.83
CA LEU A 424 -14.98 11.07 22.41
C LEU A 424 -14.84 12.60 22.55
N LEU A 425 -13.66 13.08 22.98
CA LEU A 425 -13.38 14.52 23.02
C LEU A 425 -13.43 15.14 21.62
N MET A 426 -12.87 14.47 20.62
CA MET A 426 -12.95 14.92 19.23
C MET A 426 -14.39 14.95 18.73
N LEU A 427 -15.20 13.93 19.03
CA LEU A 427 -16.62 13.89 18.72
C LEU A 427 -17.40 15.06 19.34
N MET A 428 -17.12 15.37 20.59
CA MET A 428 -17.73 16.52 21.27
C MET A 428 -17.42 17.83 20.54
N VAL A 429 -16.16 18.01 20.12
CA VAL A 429 -15.75 19.17 19.31
C VAL A 429 -16.49 19.19 17.96
N PHE A 430 -16.61 18.06 17.28
CA PHE A 430 -17.36 17.97 16.03
C PHE A 430 -18.81 18.42 16.18
N VAL A 431 -19.52 17.87 17.16
CA VAL A 431 -20.92 18.22 17.41
C VAL A 431 -21.07 19.71 17.75
N LEU A 432 -20.12 20.28 18.49
CA LEU A 432 -20.14 21.71 18.80
C LEU A 432 -19.90 22.57 17.55
N LEU A 433 -18.93 22.21 16.71
CA LEU A 433 -18.64 22.95 15.47
C LEU A 433 -19.77 22.84 14.44
N GLN A 434 -20.44 21.69 14.37
CA GLN A 434 -21.62 21.50 13.50
C GLN A 434 -22.77 22.45 13.86
N LYS A 435 -22.98 22.71 15.18
CA LYS A 435 -24.02 23.65 15.63
C LYS A 435 -23.74 25.12 15.22
N LEU A 436 -22.50 25.44 14.87
CA LEU A 436 -22.11 26.78 14.41
C LEU A 436 -22.37 27.03 12.93
N ASN A 437 -22.97 26.06 12.20
CA ASN A 437 -23.26 26.13 10.77
C ASN A 437 -22.06 26.59 9.91
N LEU A 438 -20.85 26.14 10.27
CA LEU A 438 -19.63 26.46 9.55
C LEU A 438 -19.51 25.58 8.29
N ASP A 439 -18.76 26.05 7.30
CA ASP A 439 -18.44 25.28 6.11
C ASP A 439 -17.74 23.96 6.47
N PHE A 440 -18.04 22.90 5.72
CA PHE A 440 -17.47 21.57 5.91
C PHE A 440 -15.94 21.57 6.03
N LEU A 441 -15.23 22.32 5.18
CA LEU A 441 -13.77 22.43 5.23
C LEU A 441 -13.26 23.05 6.53
N VAL A 442 -13.93 24.07 7.04
CA VAL A 442 -13.58 24.72 8.30
C VAL A 442 -13.73 23.75 9.47
N ILE A 443 -14.84 23.00 9.49
CA ILE A 443 -15.09 21.96 10.50
C ILE A 443 -14.01 20.88 10.44
N LEU A 444 -13.71 20.37 9.24
CA LEU A 444 -12.71 19.32 9.04
C LEU A 444 -11.31 19.76 9.47
N ILE A 445 -10.85 20.92 9.00
CA ILE A 445 -9.51 21.45 9.33
C ILE A 445 -9.40 21.75 10.84
N SER A 446 -10.42 22.42 11.42
CA SER A 446 -10.45 22.74 12.85
C SER A 446 -10.37 21.48 13.69
N SER A 447 -11.13 20.46 13.32
CA SER A 447 -11.15 19.18 14.02
C SER A 447 -9.81 18.44 13.94
N ILE A 448 -9.15 18.44 12.77
CA ILE A 448 -7.80 17.90 12.60
C ILE A 448 -6.80 18.67 13.46
N CYS A 449 -6.87 20.01 13.48
CA CYS A 449 -5.98 20.84 14.30
C CYS A 449 -6.19 20.57 15.80
N VAL A 450 -7.44 20.58 16.28
CA VAL A 450 -7.74 20.30 17.69
C VAL A 450 -7.29 18.90 18.08
N TYR A 451 -7.56 17.90 17.23
CA TYR A 451 -7.08 16.54 17.45
C TYR A 451 -5.54 16.49 17.51
N GLY A 452 -4.84 17.14 16.58
CA GLY A 452 -3.37 17.22 16.57
C GLY A 452 -2.81 17.86 17.85
N LEU A 453 -3.45 18.91 18.35
CA LEU A 453 -3.09 19.57 19.60
C LEU A 453 -3.30 18.64 20.81
N ILE A 454 -4.43 17.94 20.89
CA ILE A 454 -4.72 16.99 21.97
C ILE A 454 -3.69 15.86 21.97
N MET A 455 -3.45 15.25 20.81
CA MET A 455 -2.46 14.17 20.66
C MET A 455 -1.04 14.66 20.97
N GLY A 456 -0.66 15.82 20.44
CA GLY A 456 0.65 16.42 20.69
C GLY A 456 0.87 16.69 22.18
N SER A 457 -0.10 17.31 22.86
CA SER A 457 -0.02 17.60 24.30
C SER A 457 0.07 16.33 25.16
N MET A 458 -0.72 15.31 24.85
CA MET A 458 -0.67 14.01 25.54
C MET A 458 0.65 13.29 25.33
N THR A 459 1.18 13.29 24.11
CA THR A 459 2.48 12.67 23.80
C THR A 459 3.62 13.39 24.51
N ILE A 460 3.61 14.72 24.55
CA ILE A 460 4.58 15.53 25.28
C ILE A 460 4.52 15.23 26.77
N HIS A 461 3.33 15.12 27.34
CA HIS A 461 3.14 14.78 28.75
C HIS A 461 3.68 13.37 29.08
N GLN A 462 3.44 12.38 28.22
CA GLN A 462 3.96 11.00 28.37
C GLN A 462 5.48 10.92 28.30
N LEU A 463 6.11 11.74 27.46
CA LEU A 463 7.57 11.82 27.34
C LEU A 463 8.24 12.58 28.50
N GLY A 464 7.45 13.02 29.47
CA GLY A 464 7.93 13.72 30.68
C GLY A 464 8.12 15.22 30.49
N GLY A 465 7.36 15.82 29.57
CA GLY A 465 7.34 17.24 29.28
C GLY A 465 8.40 17.71 28.28
N ILE A 466 8.24 18.95 27.81
CA ILE A 466 9.09 19.58 26.77
C ILE A 466 10.57 19.59 27.20
N ASN A 467 10.85 19.78 28.48
CA ASN A 467 12.23 19.86 29.00
C ASN A 467 12.98 18.53 28.86
N LYS A 468 12.30 17.39 29.06
CA LYS A 468 12.90 16.06 28.92
C LYS A 468 13.14 15.71 27.45
N ILE A 469 12.23 16.13 26.55
CA ILE A 469 12.38 16.00 25.11
C ILE A 469 13.59 16.81 24.62
N LYS A 470 13.73 18.09 25.05
CA LYS A 470 14.92 18.90 24.75
C LYS A 470 16.20 18.25 25.21
N GLN A 471 16.25 17.70 26.43
CA GLN A 471 17.43 16.99 26.93
C GLN A 471 17.79 15.74 26.12
N VAL A 472 16.78 14.98 25.65
CA VAL A 472 17.03 13.79 24.82
C VAL A 472 17.52 14.17 23.42
N ILE A 473 17.00 15.25 22.85
CA ILE A 473 17.45 15.75 21.53
C ILE A 473 18.88 16.31 21.64
N LEU A 474 19.19 17.10 22.66
CA LEU A 474 20.53 17.66 22.89
C LEU A 474 21.58 16.58 23.19
N LYS A 475 21.23 15.51 23.94
CA LYS A 475 22.12 14.36 24.18
C LYS A 475 22.37 13.49 22.94
N ARG A 476 21.58 13.58 21.88
CA ARG A 476 21.79 12.88 20.60
C ARG A 476 22.51 13.74 19.56
N ALA A 477 22.55 15.04 19.74
CA ALA A 477 23.26 15.98 18.87
C ALA A 477 24.74 16.18 19.25
N ASN A 478 25.11 15.83 20.48
CA ASN A 478 26.50 15.66 20.97
C ASN A 478 26.88 14.17 20.97
#